data_6a0211d77575ea80c2908c430123ff6c
#
_entry.id   6a0211d77575ea80c2908c430123ff6c
#
_cell.length_a   1.000
_cell.length_b   1.000
_cell.length_c   1.000
_cell.angle_alpha   90.00
_cell.angle_beta   90.00
_cell.angle_gamma   90.00
#
_symmetry.space_group_name_H-M   'P 1'
#
loop_
_entity.id
_entity.type
_entity.pdbx_description
1 polymer ?
#
loop_
_entity_poly.entity_id
_entity_poly.type
_entity_poly.pdbx_seq_one_letter_code
_entity_poly.pdbx_strand_id
1 'polypeptide(L)'
;MANQELYNKTYKIPPDVLKGIQASLVSNPTGEGIKRAKFMVNNGYMTYQALKRLKNFFDYFNNQTGDPNQFNLAGGQLMKNFIETTLNQDRAGVARSKNIRRDVNSNTNNSELKPQQTPRLNEAKKKEKDKNAVAVIVNNDNKILLLKRSDFQDQWMPDKWALVGGSIEKGESPEKACEREIKEETGLEINNFIESFSIERHADSEETVFACRYEGDDTDVELDMKENVKYGWYDISEMEFLELVPHLIEYITLVFKKYD
;
A
#
# COMPACT_ATOMS: atom_id res chain seq x y z
N MET A 1 -5.99 -14.80 5.94
CA MET A 1 -4.78 -15.04 5.14
C MET A 1 -5.02 -14.95 3.62
N ALA A 2 -5.96 -15.65 3.00
CA ALA A 2 -6.19 -15.55 1.52
C ALA A 2 -6.62 -14.18 0.99
N ASN A 3 -7.19 -13.30 1.81
CA ASN A 3 -7.55 -11.93 1.38
C ASN A 3 -6.33 -10.97 1.38
N GLN A 4 -5.31 -11.22 2.15
CA GLN A 4 -4.14 -10.35 2.28
C GLN A 4 -3.17 -10.49 1.11
N GLU A 5 -3.05 -11.69 0.53
CA GLU A 5 -2.27 -11.92 -0.69
C GLU A 5 -2.82 -11.16 -1.91
N LEU A 6 -4.14 -10.98 -1.98
CA LEU A 6 -4.77 -10.23 -3.07
C LEU A 6 -4.60 -8.72 -2.90
N TYR A 7 -4.54 -8.20 -1.67
CA TYR A 7 -4.40 -6.76 -1.41
C TYR A 7 -3.11 -6.17 -1.97
N ASN A 8 -2.03 -6.95 -1.95
CA ASN A 8 -0.70 -6.53 -2.42
C ASN A 8 -0.44 -6.90 -3.89
N LYS A 9 -1.43 -7.49 -4.58
CA LYS A 9 -1.27 -7.91 -5.96
C LYS A 9 -1.46 -6.73 -6.90
N THR A 10 -0.53 -6.60 -7.86
CA THR A 10 -0.62 -5.63 -8.95
C THR A 10 -0.90 -6.33 -10.27
N TYR A 11 -1.49 -5.60 -11.19
CA TYR A 11 -1.94 -6.10 -12.48
C TYR A 11 -1.46 -5.16 -13.57
N LYS A 12 -0.70 -5.70 -14.51
CA LYS A 12 -0.26 -4.94 -15.66
C LYS A 12 -1.47 -4.64 -16.56
N ILE A 13 -1.66 -3.35 -16.87
CA ILE A 13 -2.73 -2.91 -17.77
C ILE A 13 -2.36 -3.29 -19.21
N PRO A 14 -3.28 -3.90 -19.98
CA PRO A 14 -3.01 -4.23 -21.36
C PRO A 14 -2.66 -3.00 -22.22
N PRO A 15 -1.71 -3.12 -23.17
CA PRO A 15 -1.25 -1.98 -23.96
C PRO A 15 -2.36 -1.31 -24.81
N ASP A 16 -3.34 -2.06 -25.27
CA ASP A 16 -4.50 -1.54 -26.01
C ASP A 16 -5.43 -0.70 -25.12
N VAL A 17 -5.61 -1.08 -23.85
CA VAL A 17 -6.31 -0.30 -22.83
C VAL A 17 -5.57 1.02 -22.60
N LEU A 18 -4.26 0.98 -22.38
CA LEU A 18 -3.44 2.18 -22.16
C LEU A 18 -3.50 3.14 -23.36
N LYS A 19 -3.45 2.61 -24.59
CA LYS A 19 -3.62 3.45 -25.80
C LYS A 19 -4.99 4.12 -25.86
N GLY A 20 -6.05 3.42 -25.47
CA GLY A 20 -7.40 3.98 -25.41
C GLY A 20 -7.50 5.12 -24.39
N ILE A 21 -6.92 4.93 -23.20
CA ILE A 21 -6.87 5.97 -22.17
C ILE A 21 -6.07 7.19 -22.65
N GLN A 22 -4.92 6.96 -23.28
CA GLN A 22 -4.08 8.03 -23.80
C GLN A 22 -4.78 8.85 -24.90
N ALA A 23 -5.48 8.21 -25.81
CA ALA A 23 -6.31 8.88 -26.81
C ALA A 23 -7.42 9.72 -26.16
N SER A 24 -8.04 9.21 -25.10
CA SER A 24 -9.07 9.93 -24.35
C SER A 24 -8.52 11.15 -23.62
N LEU A 25 -7.30 11.07 -23.09
CA LEU A 25 -6.59 12.20 -22.46
C LEU A 25 -6.29 13.34 -23.46
N VAL A 26 -5.97 12.99 -24.70
CA VAL A 26 -5.75 14.00 -25.77
C VAL A 26 -7.05 14.69 -26.14
N SER A 27 -8.15 13.93 -26.26
CA SER A 27 -9.48 14.47 -26.65
C SER A 27 -10.14 15.26 -25.53
N ASN A 28 -9.85 14.94 -24.27
CA ASN A 28 -10.47 15.54 -23.08
C ASN A 28 -9.40 15.90 -22.05
N PRO A 29 -8.67 17.02 -22.23
CA PRO A 29 -7.54 17.38 -21.36
C PRO A 29 -7.94 17.91 -19.98
N THR A 30 -9.23 18.17 -19.75
CA THR A 30 -9.77 18.69 -18.49
C THR A 30 -10.96 17.85 -18.02
N GLY A 31 -11.15 17.73 -16.70
CA GLY A 31 -12.30 17.03 -16.12
C GLY A 31 -11.92 16.00 -15.07
N GLU A 32 -12.94 15.44 -14.46
CA GLU A 32 -12.81 14.39 -13.46
C GLU A 32 -12.24 13.09 -14.07
N GLY A 33 -11.38 12.41 -13.35
CA GLY A 33 -10.75 11.16 -13.80
C GLY A 33 -9.42 11.33 -14.58
N ILE A 34 -9.07 12.57 -14.97
CA ILE A 34 -7.81 12.81 -15.72
C ILE A 34 -6.57 12.44 -14.93
N LYS A 35 -6.51 12.76 -13.64
CA LYS A 35 -5.37 12.39 -12.78
C LYS A 35 -5.19 10.87 -12.80
N ARG A 36 -6.26 10.11 -12.61
CA ARG A 36 -6.27 8.64 -12.67
C ARG A 36 -5.82 8.12 -14.04
N ALA A 37 -6.38 8.68 -15.11
CA ALA A 37 -6.03 8.31 -16.48
C ALA A 37 -4.54 8.53 -16.78
N LYS A 38 -3.99 9.70 -16.43
CA LYS A 38 -2.55 10.01 -16.55
C LYS A 38 -1.71 9.03 -15.74
N PHE A 39 -2.13 8.73 -14.52
CA PHE A 39 -1.42 7.78 -13.67
C PHE A 39 -1.35 6.38 -14.31
N MET A 40 -2.48 5.85 -14.79
CA MET A 40 -2.53 4.54 -15.46
C MET A 40 -1.62 4.48 -16.70
N VAL A 41 -1.62 5.53 -17.52
CA VAL A 41 -0.76 5.61 -18.72
C VAL A 41 0.72 5.65 -18.33
N ASN A 42 1.09 6.45 -17.32
CA ASN A 42 2.48 6.62 -16.92
C ASN A 42 3.08 5.39 -16.23
N ASN A 43 2.28 4.64 -15.48
CA ASN A 43 2.76 3.52 -14.68
C ASN A 43 2.50 2.15 -15.32
N GLY A 44 1.45 2.02 -16.12
CA GLY A 44 1.13 0.79 -16.85
C GLY A 44 0.60 -0.37 -16.01
N TYR A 45 0.31 -0.14 -14.73
CA TYR A 45 -0.25 -1.15 -13.82
C TYR A 45 -1.27 -0.54 -12.85
N MET A 46 -1.99 -1.42 -12.12
CA MET A 46 -2.91 -1.03 -11.06
C MET A 46 -2.99 -2.11 -9.97
N THR A 47 -3.36 -1.69 -8.76
CA THR A 47 -3.55 -2.59 -7.62
C THR A 47 -4.89 -3.32 -7.67
N TYR A 48 -5.02 -4.40 -6.89
CA TYR A 48 -6.30 -5.10 -6.71
C TYR A 48 -7.43 -4.17 -6.26
N GLN A 49 -7.14 -3.23 -5.35
CA GLN A 49 -8.12 -2.26 -4.87
C GLN A 49 -8.57 -1.30 -5.98
N ALA A 50 -7.62 -0.80 -6.77
CA ALA A 50 -7.94 0.06 -7.92
C ALA A 50 -8.80 -0.67 -8.95
N LEU A 51 -8.53 -1.96 -9.22
CA LEU A 51 -9.40 -2.80 -10.07
C LEU A 51 -10.82 -2.91 -9.51
N LYS A 52 -10.98 -3.16 -8.21
CA LYS A 52 -12.30 -3.26 -7.56
C LYS A 52 -13.09 -1.95 -7.64
N ARG A 53 -12.43 -0.81 -7.42
CA ARG A 53 -13.09 0.51 -7.51
C ARG A 53 -13.49 0.84 -8.94
N LEU A 54 -12.62 0.57 -9.93
CA LEU A 54 -13.00 0.73 -11.32
C LEU A 54 -14.13 -0.23 -11.72
N LYS A 55 -14.16 -1.45 -11.18
CA LYS A 55 -15.30 -2.34 -11.38
C LYS A 55 -16.60 -1.70 -10.89
N ASN A 56 -16.61 -1.17 -9.67
CA ASN A 56 -17.79 -0.49 -9.12
C ASN A 56 -18.19 0.72 -9.97
N PHE A 57 -17.21 1.50 -10.45
CA PHE A 57 -17.47 2.60 -11.39
C PHE A 57 -18.15 2.10 -12.67
N PHE A 58 -17.64 1.04 -13.31
CA PHE A 58 -18.22 0.49 -14.53
C PHE A 58 -19.59 -0.15 -14.30
N ASP A 59 -19.80 -0.80 -13.14
CA ASP A 59 -21.10 -1.38 -12.77
C ASP A 59 -22.15 -0.26 -12.57
N TYR A 60 -21.77 0.84 -11.91
CA TYR A 60 -22.62 2.02 -11.76
C TYR A 60 -22.94 2.67 -13.11
N PHE A 61 -21.92 2.81 -13.97
CA PHE A 61 -22.04 3.45 -15.29
C PHE A 61 -22.99 2.69 -16.22
N ASN A 62 -23.07 1.36 -16.10
CA ASN A 62 -24.01 0.53 -16.87
C ASN A 62 -25.49 0.77 -16.51
N ASN A 63 -25.74 1.25 -15.32
CA ASN A 63 -27.09 1.43 -14.77
C ASN A 63 -27.61 2.85 -14.90
N GLN A 64 -26.78 3.79 -15.40
CA GLN A 64 -27.09 5.23 -15.48
C GLN A 64 -26.51 5.85 -16.76
N THR A 65 -27.11 6.92 -17.24
CA THR A 65 -26.60 7.76 -18.34
C THR A 65 -25.45 8.64 -17.85
N GLY A 66 -24.25 8.05 -17.71
CA GLY A 66 -23.05 8.78 -17.32
C GLY A 66 -22.37 9.50 -18.48
N ASP A 67 -21.40 10.38 -18.17
CA ASP A 67 -20.61 11.08 -19.18
C ASP A 67 -19.69 10.11 -19.94
N PRO A 68 -19.84 9.93 -21.27
CA PRO A 68 -18.98 9.05 -22.07
C PRO A 68 -17.49 9.37 -21.96
N ASN A 69 -17.12 10.62 -21.68
CA ASN A 69 -15.71 11.01 -21.53
C ASN A 69 -15.11 10.40 -20.27
N GLN A 70 -15.83 10.36 -19.16
CA GLN A 70 -15.38 9.70 -17.93
C GLN A 70 -15.22 8.19 -18.14
N PHE A 71 -16.14 7.55 -18.85
CA PHE A 71 -16.05 6.14 -19.21
C PHE A 71 -14.78 5.84 -20.01
N ASN A 72 -14.47 6.66 -21.02
CA ASN A 72 -13.29 6.49 -21.85
C ASN A 72 -12.00 6.82 -21.10
N LEU A 73 -11.99 7.82 -20.23
CA LEU A 73 -10.86 8.14 -19.35
C LEU A 73 -10.58 7.02 -18.33
N ALA A 74 -11.57 6.23 -17.97
CA ALA A 74 -11.41 5.03 -17.16
C ALA A 74 -10.92 3.81 -17.96
N GLY A 75 -10.71 3.93 -19.27
CA GLY A 75 -10.25 2.87 -20.18
C GLY A 75 -11.34 2.20 -21.00
N GLY A 76 -12.59 2.69 -20.89
CA GLY A 76 -13.71 2.24 -21.70
C GLY A 76 -14.03 0.75 -21.55
N GLN A 77 -14.64 0.17 -22.60
CA GLN A 77 -15.05 -1.23 -22.60
C GLN A 77 -13.86 -2.21 -22.48
N LEU A 78 -12.69 -1.85 -22.99
CA LEU A 78 -11.49 -2.71 -22.90
C LEU A 78 -11.04 -2.88 -21.44
N MET A 79 -11.00 -1.78 -20.69
CA MET A 79 -10.67 -1.82 -19.25
C MET A 79 -11.73 -2.61 -18.47
N LYS A 80 -13.01 -2.40 -18.75
CA LYS A 80 -14.07 -3.15 -18.10
C LYS A 80 -13.91 -4.65 -18.29
N ASN A 81 -13.67 -5.11 -19.53
CA ASN A 81 -13.44 -6.51 -19.84
C ASN A 81 -12.20 -7.07 -19.15
N PHE A 82 -11.11 -6.30 -19.11
CA PHE A 82 -9.89 -6.67 -18.41
C PHE A 82 -10.13 -6.88 -16.92
N ILE A 83 -10.84 -5.96 -16.26
CA ILE A 83 -11.17 -6.03 -14.83
C ILE A 83 -12.01 -7.27 -14.52
N GLU A 84 -13.07 -7.51 -15.28
CA GLU A 84 -13.98 -8.64 -15.08
C GLU A 84 -13.24 -9.97 -15.22
N THR A 85 -12.42 -10.12 -16.26
CA THR A 85 -11.62 -11.33 -16.50
C THR A 85 -10.62 -11.56 -15.36
N THR A 86 -9.90 -10.51 -14.96
CA THR A 86 -8.86 -10.56 -13.92
C THR A 86 -9.45 -10.94 -12.56
N LEU A 87 -10.53 -10.28 -12.13
CA LEU A 87 -11.16 -10.56 -10.84
C LEU A 87 -11.81 -11.95 -10.79
N ASN A 88 -12.32 -12.46 -11.90
CA ASN A 88 -12.87 -13.81 -11.98
C ASN A 88 -11.76 -14.88 -11.88
N GLN A 89 -10.60 -14.65 -12.52
CA GLN A 89 -9.44 -15.54 -12.41
C GLN A 89 -8.92 -15.61 -10.96
N ASP A 90 -8.84 -14.48 -10.26
CA ASP A 90 -8.42 -14.44 -8.86
C ASP A 90 -9.38 -15.16 -7.93
N ARG A 91 -10.69 -15.01 -8.13
CA ARG A 91 -11.70 -15.77 -7.37
C ARG A 91 -11.57 -17.27 -7.57
N ALA A 92 -11.35 -17.70 -8.80
CA ALA A 92 -11.13 -19.12 -9.12
C ALA A 92 -9.82 -19.66 -8.49
N GLY A 93 -8.75 -18.88 -8.49
CA GLY A 93 -7.48 -19.21 -7.83
C GLY A 93 -7.62 -19.40 -6.33
N VAL A 94 -8.31 -18.49 -5.65
CA VAL A 94 -8.60 -18.58 -4.20
C VAL A 94 -9.47 -19.80 -3.88
N ALA A 95 -10.47 -20.12 -4.71
CA ALA A 95 -11.33 -21.29 -4.52
C ALA A 95 -10.54 -22.59 -4.64
N ARG A 96 -9.65 -22.72 -5.63
CA ARG A 96 -8.76 -23.89 -5.82
C ARG A 96 -7.81 -24.08 -4.63
N SER A 97 -7.19 -23.00 -4.14
CA SER A 97 -6.30 -23.05 -2.97
C SER A 97 -7.01 -23.51 -1.69
N LYS A 98 -8.28 -23.12 -1.50
CA LYS A 98 -9.11 -23.57 -0.37
C LYS A 98 -9.45 -25.06 -0.47
N ASN A 99 -9.71 -25.57 -1.66
CA ASN A 99 -10.01 -26.99 -1.85
C ASN A 99 -8.77 -27.87 -1.63
N ILE A 100 -7.60 -27.48 -2.13
CA ILE A 100 -6.32 -28.18 -1.88
C ILE A 100 -6.02 -28.25 -0.37
N ARG A 101 -6.24 -27.16 0.38
CA ARG A 101 -6.06 -27.17 1.85
C ARG A 101 -7.05 -28.08 2.60
N ARG A 102 -8.27 -28.25 2.10
CA ARG A 102 -9.24 -29.21 2.68
C ARG A 102 -8.80 -30.65 2.44
N ASP A 103 -8.30 -30.97 1.26
CA ASP A 103 -7.83 -32.32 0.91
C ASP A 103 -6.57 -32.71 1.69
N VAL A 104 -5.65 -31.77 1.97
CA VAL A 104 -4.47 -32.01 2.80
C VAL A 104 -4.83 -32.26 4.27
N ASN A 105 -5.82 -31.53 4.82
CA ASN A 105 -6.26 -31.71 6.21
C ASN A 105 -7.12 -32.97 6.42
N SER A 106 -7.71 -33.54 5.39
CA SER A 106 -8.48 -34.79 5.50
C SER A 106 -7.61 -36.05 5.54
N ASN A 107 -6.33 -35.97 5.12
CA ASN A 107 -5.41 -37.12 5.07
C ASN A 107 -4.48 -37.27 6.30
N THR A 108 -4.61 -36.43 7.33
CA THR A 108 -3.71 -36.46 8.50
C THR A 108 -4.30 -37.09 9.78
N ASN A 109 -5.47 -37.74 9.71
CA ASN A 109 -6.04 -38.42 10.85
C ASN A 109 -5.92 -39.94 10.68
N ASN A 110 -4.76 -40.51 10.92
CA ASN A 110 -4.57 -41.87 11.49
C ASN A 110 -3.08 -42.18 11.65
N SER A 111 -2.52 -41.87 12.78
CA SER A 111 -1.46 -42.67 13.41
C SER A 111 -1.41 -42.33 14.92
N GLU A 112 -1.78 -43.30 15.72
CA GLU A 112 -1.59 -43.30 17.17
C GLU A 112 -0.11 -43.17 17.51
N LEU A 113 0.27 -42.10 18.19
CA LEU A 113 1.57 -41.95 18.83
C LEU A 113 1.44 -41.94 20.35
N LYS A 114 2.09 -42.93 20.98
CA LYS A 114 2.21 -43.11 22.44
C LYS A 114 2.83 -41.85 23.07
N PRO A 115 2.50 -41.49 24.31
CA PRO A 115 3.01 -40.30 24.98
C PRO A 115 4.50 -40.47 25.28
N GLN A 116 5.37 -39.66 24.64
CA GLN A 116 6.73 -39.45 25.06
C GLN A 116 6.79 -38.32 26.08
N GLN A 117 7.58 -38.53 27.13
CA GLN A 117 7.84 -37.62 28.23
C GLN A 117 8.34 -36.26 27.70
N THR A 118 7.64 -35.17 28.09
CA THR A 118 8.02 -33.80 27.80
C THR A 118 9.33 -33.43 28.50
N PRO A 119 10.35 -32.94 27.76
CA PRO A 119 11.45 -32.22 28.38
C PRO A 119 10.94 -30.92 29.01
N ARG A 120 11.44 -30.58 30.21
CA ARG A 120 11.14 -29.34 30.90
C ARG A 120 11.42 -28.18 29.95
N LEU A 121 10.39 -27.35 29.72
CA LEU A 121 10.53 -26.07 29.03
C LEU A 121 11.55 -25.21 29.79
N ASN A 122 12.73 -25.01 29.20
CA ASN A 122 13.54 -23.87 29.53
C ASN A 122 12.71 -22.62 29.24
N GLU A 123 12.65 -21.71 30.20
CA GLU A 123 12.02 -20.41 30.04
C GLU A 123 12.57 -19.75 28.77
N ALA A 124 11.78 -19.73 27.70
CA ALA A 124 12.11 -19.01 26.50
C ALA A 124 12.21 -17.54 26.90
N LYS A 125 13.41 -16.95 26.79
CA LYS A 125 13.60 -15.50 26.89
C LYS A 125 12.58 -14.87 25.95
N LYS A 126 11.65 -14.09 26.49
CA LYS A 126 10.65 -13.32 25.73
C LYS A 126 11.44 -12.45 24.76
N LYS A 127 11.35 -12.75 23.46
CA LYS A 127 12.01 -11.96 22.44
C LYS A 127 11.46 -10.54 22.55
N GLU A 128 12.34 -9.55 22.63
CA GLU A 128 11.94 -8.14 22.66
C GLU A 128 11.21 -7.83 21.37
N LYS A 129 10.08 -7.12 21.44
CA LYS A 129 9.29 -6.75 20.25
C LYS A 129 10.12 -5.83 19.37
N ASP A 130 10.10 -6.07 18.07
CA ASP A 130 10.64 -5.13 17.09
C ASP A 130 9.76 -3.86 17.10
N LYS A 131 10.35 -2.70 17.33
CA LYS A 131 9.65 -1.42 17.43
C LYS A 131 10.08 -0.51 16.29
N ASN A 132 9.09 0.08 15.62
CA ASN A 132 9.30 1.01 14.52
C ASN A 132 8.57 2.33 14.78
N ALA A 133 9.09 3.41 14.20
CA ALA A 133 8.46 4.73 14.18
C ALA A 133 8.31 5.18 12.73
N VAL A 134 7.10 5.59 12.32
CA VAL A 134 6.80 6.03 10.96
C VAL A 134 6.04 7.36 10.97
N ALA A 135 6.23 8.19 9.95
CA ALA A 135 5.63 9.52 9.84
C ALA A 135 4.65 9.62 8.67
N VAL A 136 3.45 10.12 8.94
CA VAL A 136 2.53 10.67 7.94
C VAL A 136 2.83 12.16 7.84
N ILE A 137 3.64 12.55 6.86
CA ILE A 137 4.05 13.94 6.60
C ILE A 137 3.10 14.54 5.56
N VAL A 138 2.38 15.59 5.94
CA VAL A 138 1.36 16.24 5.10
C VAL A 138 1.83 17.64 4.71
N ASN A 139 1.88 17.95 3.40
CA ASN A 139 2.23 19.28 2.91
C ASN A 139 1.05 20.26 2.89
N ASN A 140 1.28 21.50 2.43
CA ASN A 140 0.25 22.54 2.35
C ASN A 140 -0.89 22.23 1.38
N ASP A 141 -0.67 21.35 0.39
CA ASP A 141 -1.70 20.88 -0.56
C ASP A 141 -2.46 19.65 -0.04
N ASN A 142 -2.29 19.28 1.25
CA ASN A 142 -2.84 18.06 1.87
C ASN A 142 -2.40 16.77 1.18
N LYS A 143 -1.23 16.77 0.55
CA LYS A 143 -0.59 15.57 0.01
C LYS A 143 0.37 14.98 1.03
N ILE A 144 0.59 13.69 0.93
CA ILE A 144 1.41 12.89 1.83
C ILE A 144 2.71 12.51 1.14
N LEU A 145 3.83 12.68 1.85
CA LEU A 145 5.13 12.25 1.38
C LEU A 145 5.24 10.73 1.43
N LEU A 146 5.57 10.14 0.29
CA LEU A 146 5.92 8.73 0.18
C LEU A 146 7.31 8.59 -0.44
N LEU A 147 8.05 7.60 0.04
CA LEU A 147 9.33 7.19 -0.49
C LEU A 147 9.21 5.87 -1.23
N LYS A 148 9.81 5.75 -2.40
CA LYS A 148 9.89 4.50 -3.13
C LYS A 148 11.17 3.77 -2.73
N ARG A 149 11.00 2.61 -2.09
CA ARG A 149 12.08 1.76 -1.62
C ARG A 149 12.91 1.24 -2.79
N SER A 150 14.21 1.08 -2.58
CA SER A 150 15.10 0.47 -3.57
C SER A 150 14.71 -1.01 -3.81
N ASP A 151 15.19 -1.58 -4.91
CA ASP A 151 14.98 -2.98 -5.29
C ASP A 151 16.07 -3.93 -4.76
N PHE A 152 16.91 -3.48 -3.82
CA PHE A 152 17.94 -4.32 -3.22
C PHE A 152 17.34 -5.53 -2.50
N GLN A 153 17.94 -6.70 -2.71
CA GLN A 153 17.42 -8.01 -2.30
C GLN A 153 17.22 -8.15 -0.78
N ASP A 154 17.99 -7.43 0.02
CA ASP A 154 17.93 -7.51 1.49
C ASP A 154 16.97 -6.51 2.12
N GLN A 155 16.32 -5.66 1.32
CA GLN A 155 15.38 -4.67 1.81
C GLN A 155 13.98 -5.30 2.01
N TRP A 156 13.35 -4.98 3.15
CA TRP A 156 11.95 -5.38 3.38
C TRP A 156 11.02 -4.68 2.39
N MET A 157 10.18 -5.44 1.69
CA MET A 157 9.25 -4.94 0.67
C MET A 157 9.93 -4.04 -0.38
N PRO A 158 10.88 -4.57 -1.17
CA PRO A 158 11.58 -3.78 -2.20
C PRO A 158 10.61 -3.27 -3.26
N ASP A 159 10.97 -2.18 -3.94
CA ASP A 159 10.21 -1.54 -5.02
C ASP A 159 8.78 -1.10 -4.64
N LYS A 160 8.49 -0.96 -3.34
CA LYS A 160 7.20 -0.46 -2.84
C LYS A 160 7.31 0.98 -2.36
N TRP A 161 6.17 1.67 -2.36
CA TRP A 161 6.04 2.97 -1.74
C TRP A 161 5.72 2.83 -0.26
N ALA A 162 6.42 3.57 0.58
CA ALA A 162 6.32 3.53 2.03
C ALA A 162 6.19 4.95 2.61
N LEU A 163 5.72 5.03 3.85
CA LEU A 163 5.90 6.22 4.67
C LEU A 163 7.37 6.32 5.09
N VAL A 164 7.79 7.53 5.47
CA VAL A 164 9.11 7.78 6.05
C VAL A 164 9.17 7.12 7.43
N GLY A 165 10.27 6.44 7.75
CA GLY A 165 10.46 5.86 9.07
C GLY A 165 11.21 4.53 9.08
N GLY A 166 11.56 4.08 10.29
CA GLY A 166 12.35 2.87 10.49
C GLY A 166 12.35 2.37 11.92
N SER A 167 13.38 1.61 12.27
CA SER A 167 13.48 0.94 13.55
C SER A 167 13.89 1.89 14.68
N ILE A 168 13.27 1.71 15.85
CA ILE A 168 13.64 2.45 17.08
C ILE A 168 14.90 1.82 17.66
N GLU A 169 15.95 2.61 17.82
CA GLU A 169 17.21 2.16 18.40
C GLU A 169 17.11 1.95 19.91
N LYS A 170 18.05 1.18 20.45
CA LYS A 170 18.05 0.86 21.88
C LYS A 170 18.22 2.11 22.75
N GLY A 171 17.19 2.39 23.55
CA GLY A 171 17.17 3.54 24.46
C GLY A 171 16.65 4.83 23.81
N GLU A 172 16.28 4.78 22.55
CA GLU A 172 15.65 5.86 21.83
C GLU A 172 14.13 5.90 22.10
N SER A 173 13.54 7.10 22.19
CA SER A 173 12.08 7.22 22.20
C SER A 173 11.53 7.10 20.77
N PRO A 174 10.27 6.64 20.60
CA PRO A 174 9.64 6.58 19.27
C PRO A 174 9.65 7.91 18.52
N GLU A 175 9.48 9.03 19.26
CA GLU A 175 9.49 10.38 18.70
C GLU A 175 10.89 10.75 18.16
N LYS A 176 11.96 10.44 18.91
CA LYS A 176 13.34 10.68 18.47
C LYS A 176 13.74 9.81 17.31
N ALA A 177 13.30 8.56 17.30
CA ALA A 177 13.49 7.68 16.14
C ALA A 177 12.81 8.26 14.90
N CYS A 178 11.58 8.74 15.03
CA CYS A 178 10.85 9.34 13.92
C CYS A 178 11.56 10.61 13.39
N GLU A 179 12.01 11.52 14.27
CA GLU A 179 12.78 12.70 13.86
C GLU A 179 14.08 12.32 13.11
N ARG A 180 14.82 11.33 13.63
CA ARG A 180 16.06 10.83 13.03
C ARG A 180 15.81 10.24 11.64
N GLU A 181 14.84 9.33 11.50
CA GLU A 181 14.50 8.69 10.24
C GLU A 181 14.03 9.71 9.19
N ILE A 182 13.20 10.69 9.58
CA ILE A 182 12.78 11.77 8.67
C ILE A 182 14.02 12.49 8.13
N LYS A 183 14.95 12.86 9.02
CA LYS A 183 16.15 13.58 8.63
C LYS A 183 17.09 12.73 7.76
N GLU A 184 17.29 11.46 8.11
CA GLU A 184 18.16 10.54 7.37
C GLU A 184 17.62 10.20 5.98
N GLU A 185 16.33 9.91 5.86
CA GLU A 185 15.72 9.50 4.59
C GLU A 185 15.39 10.67 3.66
N THR A 186 15.10 11.85 4.20
CA THR A 186 14.53 12.98 3.41
C THR A 186 15.28 14.31 3.54
N GLY A 187 16.25 14.42 4.45
CA GLY A 187 16.91 15.69 4.77
C GLY A 187 16.05 16.70 5.53
N LEU A 188 14.74 16.45 5.67
CA LEU A 188 13.83 17.40 6.33
C LEU A 188 14.04 17.44 7.84
N GLU A 189 13.90 18.62 8.42
CA GLU A 189 13.92 18.81 9.88
C GLU A 189 12.51 19.04 10.40
N ILE A 190 11.88 17.96 10.87
CA ILE A 190 10.51 17.97 11.42
C ILE A 190 10.56 17.42 12.82
N ASN A 191 10.11 18.22 13.80
CA ASN A 191 10.04 17.89 15.22
C ASN A 191 8.72 18.32 15.88
N ASN A 192 7.78 18.81 15.10
CA ASN A 192 6.47 19.29 15.55
C ASN A 192 5.37 18.29 15.19
N PHE A 193 5.39 17.13 15.85
CA PHE A 193 4.34 16.14 15.67
C PHE A 193 3.03 16.62 16.27
N ILE A 194 1.96 16.55 15.49
CA ILE A 194 0.62 16.97 15.88
C ILE A 194 -0.05 15.86 16.70
N GLU A 195 0.24 14.60 16.34
CA GLU A 195 -0.34 13.43 16.97
C GLU A 195 0.54 12.21 16.80
N SER A 196 0.34 11.22 17.68
CA SER A 196 0.90 9.88 17.55
C SER A 196 -0.05 8.80 18.08
N PHE A 197 0.06 7.59 17.53
CA PHE A 197 -0.62 6.40 18.06
C PHE A 197 0.22 5.16 17.80
N SER A 198 0.13 4.17 18.68
CA SER A 198 0.84 2.89 18.54
C SER A 198 -0.10 1.79 18.11
N ILE A 199 0.36 0.93 17.20
CA ILE A 199 -0.38 -0.21 16.68
C ILE A 199 0.47 -1.48 16.84
N GLU A 200 -0.09 -2.50 17.49
CA GLU A 200 0.49 -3.84 17.48
C GLU A 200 0.19 -4.53 16.14
N ARG A 201 1.22 -4.87 15.37
CA ARG A 201 1.07 -5.52 14.06
C ARG A 201 1.05 -7.04 14.15
N HIS A 202 1.96 -7.55 14.95
CA HIS A 202 2.09 -8.97 15.26
C HIS A 202 2.46 -9.11 16.74
N ALA A 203 2.43 -10.34 17.25
CA ALA A 203 2.83 -10.59 18.64
C ALA A 203 4.23 -10.05 18.98
N ASP A 204 5.09 -9.89 17.95
CA ASP A 204 6.50 -9.53 18.07
C ASP A 204 6.84 -8.17 17.45
N SER A 205 5.86 -7.36 17.00
CA SER A 205 6.14 -6.04 16.41
C SER A 205 5.11 -4.98 16.80
N GLU A 206 5.61 -3.76 17.06
CA GLU A 206 4.85 -2.57 17.40
C GLU A 206 5.30 -1.41 16.51
N GLU A 207 4.36 -0.66 15.95
CA GLU A 207 4.63 0.55 15.18
C GLU A 207 4.00 1.76 15.84
N THR A 208 4.79 2.82 16.03
CA THR A 208 4.29 4.14 16.44
C THR A 208 4.21 5.04 15.22
N VAL A 209 3.01 5.48 14.90
CA VAL A 209 2.72 6.34 13.76
C VAL A 209 2.59 7.78 14.25
N PHE A 210 3.36 8.68 13.66
CA PHE A 210 3.34 10.12 13.93
C PHE A 210 2.69 10.86 12.76
N ALA A 211 1.94 11.92 13.07
CA ALA A 211 1.40 12.84 12.10
C ALA A 211 2.08 14.20 12.26
N CYS A 212 2.51 14.80 11.15
CA CYS A 212 3.10 16.13 11.13
C CYS A 212 2.74 16.90 9.85
N ARG A 213 2.78 18.23 9.91
CA ARG A 213 2.70 19.09 8.76
C ARG A 213 4.09 19.56 8.34
N TYR A 214 4.28 19.60 7.03
CA TYR A 214 5.43 20.22 6.40
C TYR A 214 4.97 21.47 5.65
N GLU A 215 5.48 22.63 6.04
CA GLU A 215 5.10 23.94 5.51
C GLU A 215 6.15 24.51 4.53
N GLY A 216 7.25 23.78 4.29
CA GLY A 216 8.30 24.15 3.34
C GLY A 216 7.95 23.84 1.89
N ASP A 217 8.94 23.91 1.00
CA ASP A 217 8.79 23.59 -0.41
C ASP A 217 8.82 22.07 -0.63
N ASP A 218 7.93 21.54 -1.47
CA ASP A 218 7.87 20.10 -1.80
C ASP A 218 9.18 19.58 -2.43
N THR A 219 10.04 20.46 -2.91
CA THR A 219 11.36 20.17 -3.50
C THR A 219 12.51 20.17 -2.49
N ASP A 220 12.27 20.51 -1.23
CA ASP A 220 13.29 20.49 -0.17
C ASP A 220 13.74 19.07 0.22
N VAL A 221 13.06 18.04 -0.29
CA VAL A 221 13.38 16.64 0.03
C VAL A 221 14.71 16.25 -0.62
N GLU A 222 15.70 15.97 0.22
CA GLU A 222 17.00 15.39 -0.14
C GLU A 222 17.00 13.88 0.17
N LEU A 223 16.67 13.07 -0.82
CA LEU A 223 16.48 11.64 -0.66
C LEU A 223 17.79 10.89 -0.37
N ASP A 224 17.84 10.06 0.68
CA ASP A 224 18.91 9.06 0.80
C ASP A 224 18.73 7.95 -0.24
N MET A 225 19.57 8.01 -1.27
CA MET A 225 19.55 7.07 -2.40
C MET A 225 20.06 5.65 -2.06
N LYS A 226 20.47 5.39 -0.83
CA LYS A 226 20.89 4.03 -0.42
C LYS A 226 19.70 3.12 -0.21
N GLU A 227 18.64 3.65 0.42
CA GLU A 227 17.45 2.88 0.76
C GLU A 227 16.26 3.18 -0.13
N ASN A 228 16.18 4.40 -0.66
CA ASN A 228 15.05 4.87 -1.43
C ASN A 228 15.50 5.41 -2.79
N VAL A 229 14.77 5.13 -3.85
CA VAL A 229 15.13 5.52 -5.24
C VAL A 229 14.29 6.69 -5.77
N LYS A 230 13.19 7.03 -5.09
CA LYS A 230 12.29 8.10 -5.51
C LYS A 230 11.44 8.56 -4.34
N TYR A 231 11.03 9.82 -4.34
CA TYR A 231 9.95 10.32 -3.48
C TYR A 231 8.84 10.98 -4.30
N GLY A 232 7.72 11.23 -3.66
CA GLY A 232 6.64 12.01 -4.23
C GLY A 232 5.58 12.35 -3.20
N TRP A 233 4.87 13.44 -3.48
CA TRP A 233 3.74 13.91 -2.71
C TRP A 233 2.45 13.47 -3.36
N TYR A 234 1.63 12.69 -2.66
CA TYR A 234 0.44 12.06 -3.22
C TYR A 234 -0.80 12.36 -2.39
N ASP A 235 -1.91 12.63 -3.03
CA ASP A 235 -3.20 12.54 -2.36
C ASP A 235 -3.66 11.06 -2.22
N ILE A 236 -4.60 10.80 -1.33
CA ILE A 236 -5.07 9.42 -1.07
C ILE A 236 -5.62 8.75 -2.34
N SER A 237 -6.23 9.52 -3.22
CA SER A 237 -6.80 8.99 -4.46
C SER A 237 -5.71 8.58 -5.48
N GLU A 238 -4.54 9.21 -5.43
CA GLU A 238 -3.38 8.85 -6.24
C GLU A 238 -2.69 7.60 -5.71
N MET A 239 -2.67 7.41 -4.39
CA MET A 239 -2.04 6.25 -3.73
C MET A 239 -2.66 4.91 -4.09
N GLU A 240 -3.91 4.90 -4.53
CA GLU A 240 -4.60 3.67 -4.97
C GLU A 240 -3.92 2.99 -6.16
N PHE A 241 -3.14 3.75 -6.92
CA PHE A 241 -2.44 3.30 -8.11
C PHE A 241 -0.96 2.97 -7.83
N LEU A 242 -0.49 3.18 -6.60
CA LEU A 242 0.86 2.86 -6.18
C LEU A 242 0.96 1.45 -5.59
N GLU A 243 2.10 0.81 -5.79
CA GLU A 243 2.46 -0.40 -5.07
C GLU A 243 2.92 -0.03 -3.66
N LEU A 244 1.99 -0.05 -2.71
CA LEU A 244 2.23 0.38 -1.34
C LEU A 244 2.71 -0.78 -0.47
N VAL A 245 3.48 -0.46 0.58
CA VAL A 245 3.69 -1.39 1.70
C VAL A 245 2.36 -1.66 2.41
N PRO A 246 2.20 -2.84 3.07
CA PRO A 246 0.98 -3.16 3.82
C PRO A 246 0.64 -2.10 4.86
N HIS A 247 -0.66 -1.89 5.07
CA HIS A 247 -1.23 -1.00 6.11
C HIS A 247 -1.00 0.51 5.94
N LEU A 248 -0.27 0.97 4.92
CA LEU A 248 0.00 2.39 4.72
C LEU A 248 -1.29 3.25 4.68
N ILE A 249 -2.27 2.83 3.90
CA ILE A 249 -3.57 3.55 3.82
C ILE A 249 -4.33 3.53 5.15
N GLU A 250 -4.19 2.45 5.93
CA GLU A 250 -4.80 2.36 7.26
C GLU A 250 -4.20 3.41 8.20
N TYR A 251 -2.86 3.58 8.22
CA TYR A 251 -2.19 4.61 9.02
C TYR A 251 -2.66 6.02 8.66
N ILE A 252 -2.66 6.32 7.36
CA ILE A 252 -3.12 7.62 6.85
C ILE A 252 -4.59 7.86 7.25
N THR A 253 -5.44 6.85 7.08
CA THR A 253 -6.86 6.96 7.43
C THR A 253 -7.07 7.21 8.92
N LEU A 254 -6.29 6.58 9.79
CA LEU A 254 -6.37 6.80 11.24
C LEU A 254 -5.95 8.22 11.62
N VAL A 255 -4.90 8.77 10.98
CA VAL A 255 -4.50 10.16 11.15
C VAL A 255 -5.65 11.10 10.76
N PHE A 256 -6.21 10.97 9.56
CA PHE A 256 -7.24 11.91 9.09
C PHE A 256 -8.60 11.77 9.81
N LYS A 257 -9.00 10.60 10.28
CA LYS A 257 -10.25 10.42 11.04
C LYS A 257 -10.30 11.17 12.38
N LYS A 258 -9.17 11.59 12.90
CA LYS A 258 -9.11 12.37 14.13
C LYS A 258 -9.20 13.88 13.88
N TYR A 259 -9.10 14.32 12.63
CA TYR A 259 -9.17 15.73 12.22
C TYR A 259 -10.53 16.14 11.64
N ASP A 260 -11.43 15.17 11.40
CA ASP A 260 -12.84 15.41 11.10
C ASP A 260 -13.69 15.45 12.40
#